data_73ffdc3abe16429bf0af136488f698de
#
_entry.id   73ffdc3abe16429bf0af136488f698de
#
_cell.length_a   1.000
_cell.length_b   1.000
_cell.length_c   1.000
_cell.angle_alpha   90.00
_cell.angle_beta   90.00
_cell.angle_gamma   90.00
#
_symmetry.space_group_name_H-M   'P 1'
#
loop_
_entity.id
_entity.type
_entity.pdbx_description
1 polymer ?
#
loop_
_entity_poly.entity_id
_entity_poly.type
_entity_poly.pdbx_seq_one_letter_code
_entity_poly.pdbx_strand_id
1 'polypeptide(L)'
;MNNEILIQLLAAFLFTMGMLIVSLRRDTIMILMGIELMLNAANLSIIAFSKASHMIEGQVQVFFIITIAAAESAIGLSILVNLYRNFGSVKTQSATTLKG
;
A
#
# COMPACT_ATOMS: atom_id res chain seq x y z
N MET A 1 17.50 -21.35 -7.25
CA MET A 1 16.91 -20.48 -6.24
C MET A 1 15.40 -20.72 -6.20
N ASN A 2 14.82 -20.81 -5.01
CA ASN A 2 13.40 -21.05 -4.83
C ASN A 2 12.56 -19.85 -5.27
N ASN A 3 11.38 -20.13 -5.82
CA ASN A 3 10.44 -19.07 -6.15
C ASN A 3 10.03 -18.31 -4.90
N GLU A 4 9.92 -18.98 -3.76
CA GLU A 4 9.56 -18.33 -2.49
C GLU A 4 10.62 -17.32 -2.06
N ILE A 5 11.89 -17.64 -2.26
CA ILE A 5 12.97 -16.71 -1.94
C ILE A 5 12.91 -15.49 -2.84
N LEU A 6 12.65 -15.71 -4.14
CA LEU A 6 12.53 -14.60 -5.08
C LEU A 6 11.36 -13.67 -4.72
N ILE A 7 10.25 -14.25 -4.32
CA ILE A 7 9.08 -13.47 -3.91
C ILE A 7 9.37 -12.70 -2.63
N GLN A 8 10.07 -13.32 -1.67
CA GLN A 8 10.45 -12.64 -0.43
C GLN A 8 11.42 -11.48 -0.71
N LEU A 9 12.34 -11.66 -1.63
CA LEU A 9 13.27 -10.59 -2.03
C LEU A 9 12.50 -9.44 -2.69
N LEU A 10 11.52 -9.77 -3.55
CA LEU A 10 10.68 -8.77 -4.17
C LEU A 10 9.87 -8.02 -3.11
N ALA A 11 9.29 -8.74 -2.15
CA ALA A 11 8.54 -8.12 -1.07
C ALA A 11 9.42 -7.17 -0.26
N ALA A 12 10.63 -7.58 0.05
CA ALA A 12 11.58 -6.74 0.79
C ALA A 12 11.91 -5.47 0.00
N PHE A 13 12.10 -5.61 -1.30
CA PHE A 13 12.38 -4.47 -2.17
C PHE A 13 11.20 -3.50 -2.19
N LEU A 14 10.00 -4.01 -2.38
CA LEU A 14 8.80 -3.19 -2.42
C LEU A 14 8.54 -2.49 -1.08
N PHE A 15 8.77 -3.19 0.02
CA PHE A 15 8.61 -2.61 1.35
C PHE A 15 9.60 -1.46 1.54
N THR A 16 10.84 -1.68 1.15
CA THR A 16 11.88 -0.64 1.24
C THR A 16 11.52 0.57 0.40
N MET A 17 11.03 0.35 -0.81
CA MET A 17 10.60 1.46 -1.68
C MET A 17 9.46 2.25 -1.06
N GLY A 18 8.48 1.53 -0.47
CA GLY A 18 7.38 2.19 0.21
C GLY A 18 7.85 3.01 1.41
N MET A 19 8.78 2.46 2.17
CA MET A 19 9.36 3.15 3.32
C MET A 19 10.11 4.42 2.89
N LEU A 20 10.84 4.35 1.79
CA LEU A 20 11.52 5.53 1.25
C LEU A 20 10.52 6.60 0.82
N ILE A 21 9.44 6.21 0.18
CA ILE A 21 8.41 7.16 -0.23
C ILE A 21 7.83 7.85 1.00
N VAL A 22 7.46 7.10 2.03
CA VAL A 22 6.89 7.66 3.25
C VAL A 22 7.87 8.61 3.93
N SER A 23 9.16 8.25 3.92
CA SER A 23 10.18 9.03 4.63
C SER A 23 10.56 10.30 3.88
N LEU A 24 10.56 10.28 2.56
CA LEU A 24 11.11 11.36 1.75
C LEU A 24 10.05 12.30 1.20
N ARG A 25 8.82 11.85 1.04
CA ARG A 25 7.77 12.68 0.43
C ARG A 25 6.98 13.40 1.52
N ARG A 26 6.57 14.63 1.20
CA ARG A 26 5.73 15.45 2.10
C ARG A 26 4.29 15.46 1.65
N ASP A 27 4.04 15.03 0.42
CA ASP A 27 2.71 14.99 -0.16
C ASP A 27 1.91 13.86 0.48
N THR A 28 0.75 14.19 1.05
CA THR A 28 -0.10 13.22 1.74
C THR A 28 -0.49 12.06 0.83
N ILE A 29 -0.79 12.35 -0.43
CA ILE A 29 -1.19 11.32 -1.39
C ILE A 29 -0.04 10.33 -1.59
N MET A 30 1.18 10.84 -1.75
CA MET A 30 2.35 9.99 -1.94
C MET A 30 2.65 9.17 -0.69
N ILE A 31 2.48 9.75 0.49
CA ILE A 31 2.66 9.01 1.74
C ILE A 31 1.66 7.86 1.84
N LEU A 32 0.39 8.11 1.49
CA LEU A 32 -0.62 7.05 1.48
C LEU A 32 -0.27 5.95 0.50
N MET A 33 0.22 6.32 -0.69
CA MET A 33 0.66 5.34 -1.68
C MET A 33 1.83 4.52 -1.16
N GLY A 34 2.77 5.16 -0.46
CA GLY A 34 3.90 4.46 0.14
C GLY A 34 3.47 3.46 1.20
N ILE A 35 2.52 3.86 2.05
CA ILE A 35 1.97 2.96 3.06
C ILE A 35 1.28 1.77 2.41
N GLU A 36 0.48 2.02 1.36
CA GLU A 36 -0.19 0.95 0.63
C GLU A 36 0.82 -0.01 0.01
N LEU A 37 1.91 0.52 -0.53
CA LEU A 37 2.97 -0.30 -1.10
C LEU A 37 3.61 -1.18 -0.02
N MET A 38 3.85 -0.63 1.18
CA MET A 38 4.38 -1.41 2.30
C MET A 38 3.42 -2.52 2.72
N LEU A 39 2.14 -2.21 2.80
CA LEU A 39 1.12 -3.21 3.16
C LEU A 39 1.04 -4.31 2.12
N ASN A 40 1.08 -3.95 0.84
CA ASN A 40 1.07 -4.94 -0.24
C ASN A 40 2.32 -5.83 -0.18
N ALA A 41 3.46 -5.25 0.14
CA ALA A 41 4.70 -6.01 0.28
C ALA A 41 4.61 -7.00 1.44
N ALA A 42 4.06 -6.58 2.57
CA ALA A 42 3.86 -7.46 3.71
C ALA A 42 2.90 -8.61 3.37
N ASN A 43 1.82 -8.30 2.67
CA ASN A 43 0.87 -9.32 2.24
C ASN A 43 1.52 -10.32 1.28
N LEU A 44 2.32 -9.84 0.35
CA LEU A 44 3.06 -10.67 -0.58
C LEU A 44 4.01 -11.63 0.16
N SER A 45 4.70 -11.13 1.16
CA SER A 45 5.60 -11.93 1.99
C SER A 45 4.85 -13.04 2.73
N ILE A 46 3.69 -12.71 3.30
CA ILE A 46 2.89 -13.69 4.03
C ILE A 46 2.34 -14.76 3.08
N ILE A 47 1.90 -14.36 1.88
CA ILE A 47 1.41 -15.30 0.87
C ILE A 47 2.53 -16.28 0.48
N ALA A 48 3.73 -15.78 0.26
CA ALA A 48 4.87 -16.62 -0.09
C ALA A 48 5.18 -17.61 1.03
N PHE A 49 5.14 -17.15 2.27
CA PHE A 49 5.37 -18.00 3.43
C PHE A 49 4.29 -19.09 3.55
N SER A 50 3.03 -18.71 3.36
CA SER A 50 1.92 -19.66 3.42
C SER A 50 2.02 -20.72 2.34
N LYS A 51 2.43 -20.32 1.13
CA LYS A 51 2.62 -21.25 0.02
C LYS A 51 3.74 -22.24 0.32
N ALA A 52 4.81 -21.76 0.92
CA ALA A 52 5.95 -22.62 1.26
C ALA A 52 5.61 -23.66 2.32
N SER A 53 4.66 -23.36 3.21
CA SER A 53 4.30 -24.27 4.29
C SER A 53 3.44 -25.45 3.84
N HIS A 54 2.76 -25.35 2.70
CA HIS A 54 1.92 -26.40 2.12
C HIS A 54 0.82 -26.90 3.04
N MET A 55 0.35 -26.09 3.96
CA MET A 55 -0.69 -26.48 4.91
C MET A 55 -2.04 -25.89 4.47
N ILE A 56 -3.11 -26.64 4.77
CA ILE A 56 -4.48 -26.15 4.52
C ILE A 56 -4.71 -24.84 5.25
N GLU A 57 -4.20 -24.75 6.48
CA GLU A 57 -4.29 -23.53 7.29
C GLU A 57 -3.63 -22.36 6.57
N GLY A 58 -2.52 -22.60 5.85
CA GLY A 58 -1.87 -21.57 5.06
C GLY A 58 -2.75 -21.08 3.94
N GLN A 59 -3.51 -21.96 3.30
CA GLN A 59 -4.43 -21.58 2.24
C GLN A 59 -5.57 -20.71 2.78
N VAL A 60 -6.09 -21.04 3.97
CA VAL A 60 -7.11 -20.24 4.63
C VAL A 60 -6.54 -18.86 4.95
N GLN A 61 -5.31 -18.80 5.44
CA GLN A 61 -4.64 -17.53 5.70
C GLN A 61 -4.52 -16.68 4.43
N VAL A 62 -4.15 -17.29 3.30
CA VAL A 62 -4.06 -16.60 2.03
C VAL A 62 -5.41 -15.99 1.65
N PHE A 63 -6.49 -16.73 1.85
CA PHE A 63 -7.83 -16.24 1.56
C PHE A 63 -8.15 -15.00 2.41
N PHE A 64 -7.86 -15.05 3.71
CA PHE A 64 -8.05 -13.91 4.60
C PHE A 64 -7.19 -12.72 4.19
N ILE A 65 -5.95 -12.96 3.80
CA ILE A 65 -5.02 -11.91 3.39
C ILE A 65 -5.55 -11.21 2.15
N ILE A 66 -6.06 -11.97 1.18
CA ILE A 66 -6.63 -11.39 -0.04
C ILE A 66 -7.84 -10.53 0.31
N THR A 67 -8.69 -11.00 1.21
CA THR A 67 -9.86 -10.24 1.66
C THR A 67 -9.45 -8.94 2.35
N ILE A 68 -8.47 -9.02 3.24
CA ILE A 68 -7.95 -7.85 3.95
C ILE A 68 -7.32 -6.87 2.96
N ALA A 69 -6.55 -7.38 2.01
CA ALA A 69 -5.91 -6.54 0.99
C ALA A 69 -6.95 -5.80 0.15
N ALA A 70 -8.03 -6.48 -0.22
CA ALA A 70 -9.11 -5.84 -0.96
C ALA A 70 -9.79 -4.75 -0.13
N ALA A 71 -10.04 -5.01 1.16
CA ALA A 71 -10.63 -4.02 2.05
C ALA A 71 -9.71 -2.82 2.24
N GLU A 72 -8.41 -3.05 2.43
CA GLU A 72 -7.43 -1.99 2.56
C GLU A 72 -7.39 -1.12 1.30
N SER A 73 -7.42 -1.74 0.13
CA SER A 73 -7.41 -1.01 -1.14
C SER A 73 -8.66 -0.15 -1.29
N ALA A 74 -9.82 -0.67 -0.91
CA ALA A 74 -11.07 0.08 -0.98
C ALA A 74 -11.03 1.28 -0.05
N ILE A 75 -10.58 1.09 1.18
CA ILE A 75 -10.46 2.17 2.16
C ILE A 75 -9.43 3.19 1.71
N GLY A 76 -8.28 2.73 1.26
CA GLY A 76 -7.21 3.59 0.77
C GLY A 76 -7.63 4.43 -0.41
N LEU A 77 -8.35 3.82 -1.36
CA LEU A 77 -8.86 4.54 -2.51
C LEU A 77 -9.90 5.59 -2.09
N SER A 78 -10.78 5.25 -1.14
CA SER A 78 -11.77 6.19 -0.63
C SER A 78 -11.11 7.40 0.02
N ILE A 79 -10.09 7.16 0.84
CA ILE A 79 -9.32 8.22 1.49
C ILE A 79 -8.63 9.07 0.43
N LEU A 80 -8.02 8.44 -0.56
CA LEU A 80 -7.31 9.12 -1.63
C LEU A 80 -8.23 10.04 -2.41
N VAL A 81 -9.41 9.54 -2.80
CA VAL A 81 -10.39 10.34 -3.54
C VAL A 81 -10.86 11.51 -2.69
N ASN A 82 -11.14 11.26 -1.42
CA ASN A 82 -11.62 12.29 -0.51
C ASN A 82 -10.58 13.39 -0.32
N LEU A 83 -9.33 13.00 -0.09
CA LEU A 83 -8.22 13.95 0.03
C LEU A 83 -8.01 14.74 -1.24
N TYR A 84 -8.10 14.08 -2.39
CA TYR A 84 -7.93 14.74 -3.67
C TYR A 84 -8.98 15.84 -3.86
N ARG A 85 -10.23 15.55 -3.54
CA ARG A 85 -11.31 16.53 -3.65
C ARG A 85 -11.09 17.70 -2.70
N ASN A 86 -10.75 17.41 -1.44
CA ASN A 86 -10.53 18.45 -0.44
C ASN A 86 -9.29 19.26 -0.76
N PHE A 87 -8.21 18.61 -1.17
CA PHE A 87 -6.97 19.28 -1.53
C PHE A 87 -7.16 20.19 -2.74
N GLY A 88 -7.89 19.70 -3.74
CA GLY A 88 -8.21 20.52 -4.91
C GLY A 88 -8.99 21.76 -4.53
N SER A 89 -9.98 21.62 -3.65
CA SER A 89 -10.79 22.73 -3.18
C SER A 89 -9.95 23.74 -2.41
N VAL A 90 -9.13 23.28 -1.47
CA VAL A 90 -8.26 24.14 -0.68
C VAL A 90 -7.25 24.85 -1.57
N LYS A 91 -6.69 24.15 -2.52
CA LYS A 91 -5.70 24.72 -3.44
C LYS A 91 -6.32 25.81 -4.31
N THR A 92 -7.54 25.58 -4.76
CA THR A 92 -8.28 26.59 -5.55
C THR A 92 -8.55 27.84 -4.72
N GLN A 93 -8.97 27.67 -3.48
CA GLN A 93 -9.21 28.80 -2.57
C GLN A 93 -7.93 29.57 -2.30
N SER A 94 -6.82 28.87 -2.05
CA SER A 94 -5.52 29.49 -1.82
C SER A 94 -5.09 30.31 -3.03
N ALA A 95 -5.24 29.74 -4.23
CA ALA A 95 -4.87 30.45 -5.47
C ALA A 95 -5.72 31.69 -5.66
N THR A 96 -7.03 31.61 -5.40
CA THR A 96 -7.94 32.75 -5.49
C THR A 96 -7.56 33.83 -4.49
N THR A 97 -7.26 33.45 -3.26
CA THR A 97 -6.85 34.39 -2.21
C THR A 97 -5.56 35.09 -2.59
N LEU A 98 -4.59 34.37 -3.13
CA LEU A 98 -3.29 34.94 -3.51
C LEU A 98 -3.42 35.88 -4.69
N LYS A 99 -4.36 35.64 -5.59
CA LYS A 99 -4.61 36.52 -6.73
C LYS A 99 -5.40 37.76 -6.35
N GLY A 100 -6.23 37.62 -5.38
CA GLY A 100 -7.15 38.66 -4.98
C GLY A 100 -6.67 39.57 -3.93
#